data_4a8f01793ffdacf96d89972f1f485b7c
#
_entry.id   4a8f01793ffdacf96d89972f1f485b7c
#
_cell.length_a   1.000
_cell.length_b   1.000
_cell.length_c   1.000
_cell.angle_alpha   90.00
_cell.angle_beta   90.00
_cell.angle_gamma   90.00
#
_symmetry.space_group_name_H-M   'P 1'
#
loop_
_entity.id
_entity.type
_entity.pdbx_description
1 polymer ?
#
loop_
_entity_poly.entity_id
_entity_poly.type
_entity_poly.pdbx_seq_one_letter_code
_entity_poly.pdbx_strand_id
1 'polypeptide(L)' 'PAASCAWCAGEIYIDDTIWYDGFSTYIHDECLKEIEDSPEEAPIAAFIREDYRKSTMRDLIESAREEERDEV' A
#
# COMPACT_ATOMS: atom_id res chain seq x y z
N PRO A 1 -8.48 12.03 2.83
CA PRO A 1 -7.72 10.77 2.73
C PRO A 1 -6.39 10.98 2.02
N ALA A 2 -5.39 10.20 2.39
CA ALA A 2 -4.06 10.30 1.79
C ALA A 2 -3.97 9.61 0.42
N ALA A 3 -4.78 8.58 0.22
CA ALA A 3 -4.79 7.83 -1.03
C ALA A 3 -6.08 7.01 -1.14
N SER A 4 -6.21 6.24 -2.22
CA SER A 4 -7.33 5.32 -2.43
C SER A 4 -6.81 3.92 -2.65
N CYS A 5 -7.50 2.94 -2.08
CA CYS A 5 -7.15 1.54 -2.24
C CYS A 5 -7.49 1.05 -3.64
N ALA A 6 -6.53 0.38 -4.30
CA ALA A 6 -6.74 -0.15 -5.63
C ALA A 6 -7.69 -1.36 -5.64
N TRP A 7 -7.88 -2.02 -4.51
CA TRP A 7 -8.74 -3.20 -4.42
C TRP A 7 -10.20 -2.86 -4.09
N CYS A 8 -10.41 -2.11 -3.01
CA CYS A 8 -11.77 -1.81 -2.56
C CYS A 8 -12.25 -0.41 -2.93
N ALA A 9 -11.39 0.39 -3.55
CA ALA A 9 -11.63 1.79 -3.88
C ALA A 9 -11.97 2.65 -2.66
N GLY A 10 -11.69 2.15 -1.45
CA GLY A 10 -11.93 2.88 -0.22
C GLY A 10 -10.83 3.88 0.08
N GLU A 11 -11.09 4.75 1.03
CA GLU A 11 -10.13 5.76 1.43
C GLU A 11 -9.00 5.16 2.28
N ILE A 12 -7.79 5.63 2.04
CA ILE A 12 -6.62 5.26 2.83
C ILE A 12 -6.21 6.49 3.65
N TYR A 13 -6.06 6.30 4.95
CA TYR A 13 -5.66 7.37 5.86
C TYR A 13 -4.18 7.26 6.24
N ILE A 14 -3.65 8.31 6.82
CA ILE A 14 -2.22 8.42 7.08
C ILE A 14 -1.66 7.33 7.99
N ASP A 15 -2.47 6.84 8.92
CA ASP A 15 -2.06 5.79 9.86
C ASP A 15 -2.42 4.37 9.42
N ASP A 16 -3.04 4.23 8.26
CA ASP A 16 -3.41 2.91 7.75
C ASP A 16 -2.20 2.14 7.26
N THR A 17 -2.17 0.85 7.60
CA THR A 17 -1.16 -0.05 7.06
C THR A 17 -1.57 -0.45 5.66
N ILE A 18 -0.65 -0.31 4.72
CA ILE A 18 -0.92 -0.55 3.31
C ILE A 18 0.23 -1.31 2.66
N TRP A 19 -0.03 -1.78 1.44
CA TRP A 19 0.98 -2.33 0.55
C TRP A 19 1.13 -1.40 -0.64
N TYR A 20 2.36 -1.07 -0.99
CA TYR A 20 2.68 -0.08 -2.01
C TYR A 20 3.64 -0.67 -3.04
N ASP A 21 3.35 -0.46 -4.32
CA ASP A 21 4.13 -1.02 -5.42
C ASP A 21 5.34 -0.18 -5.87
N GLY A 22 5.52 0.98 -5.30
CA GLY A 22 6.60 1.89 -5.68
C GLY A 22 6.21 2.92 -6.74
N PHE A 23 5.00 2.84 -7.28
CA PHE A 23 4.51 3.79 -8.28
C PHE A 23 3.36 4.61 -7.74
N SER A 24 2.15 4.12 -7.86
CA SER A 24 0.98 4.85 -7.38
C SER A 24 -0.14 3.92 -6.90
N THR A 25 0.14 2.65 -6.73
CA THR A 25 -0.85 1.67 -6.32
C THR A 25 -0.72 1.38 -4.84
N TYR A 26 -1.82 1.57 -4.13
CA TYR A 26 -1.90 1.35 -2.68
C TYR A 26 -3.02 0.36 -2.41
N ILE A 27 -2.77 -0.61 -1.52
CA ILE A 27 -3.76 -1.61 -1.15
C ILE A 27 -3.77 -1.73 0.37
N HIS A 28 -4.95 -1.72 0.98
CA HIS A 28 -5.06 -1.92 2.42
C HIS A 28 -4.51 -3.28 2.82
N ASP A 29 -3.87 -3.35 3.99
CA ASP A 29 -3.41 -4.62 4.54
C ASP A 29 -4.58 -5.59 4.76
N GLU A 30 -5.71 -5.07 5.20
CA GLU A 30 -6.92 -5.87 5.37
C GLU A 30 -7.43 -6.44 4.05
N CYS A 31 -7.35 -5.66 2.98
CA CYS A 31 -7.74 -6.12 1.65
C CYS A 31 -6.85 -7.27 1.18
N LEU A 32 -5.56 -7.19 1.45
CA LEU A 32 -4.64 -8.29 1.11
C LEU A 32 -5.03 -9.57 1.85
N LYS A 33 -5.41 -9.47 3.11
CA LYS A 33 -5.85 -10.63 3.88
C LYS A 33 -7.12 -11.24 3.30
N GLU A 34 -8.04 -10.42 2.83
CA GLU A 34 -9.25 -10.90 2.16
C GLU A 34 -8.93 -11.61 0.85
N ILE A 35 -7.98 -11.09 0.09
CA ILE A 35 -7.52 -11.73 -1.15
C ILE A 35 -6.92 -13.10 -0.85
N GLU A 36 -6.11 -13.20 0.20
CA GLU A 36 -5.50 -14.46 0.61
C GLU A 36 -6.53 -15.51 1.04
N ASP A 37 -7.63 -15.08 1.64
CA ASP A 37 -8.68 -15.99 2.09
C ASP A 37 -9.49 -16.57 0.94
N SER A 38 -9.40 -15.97 -0.24
CA SER A 38 -10.11 -16.45 -1.42
C SER A 38 -9.20 -17.36 -2.24
N PRO A 39 -9.53 -18.67 -2.39
CA PRO A 39 -8.67 -19.59 -3.14
C PRO A 39 -8.42 -19.16 -4.58
N GLU A 40 -9.39 -18.49 -5.19
CA GLU A 40 -9.26 -18.04 -6.58
C GLU A 40 -8.30 -16.86 -6.70
N GLU A 41 -8.20 -16.06 -5.67
CA GLU A 41 -7.41 -14.83 -5.68
C GLU A 41 -6.08 -14.95 -4.91
N ALA A 42 -5.86 -16.08 -4.25
CA ALA A 42 -4.64 -16.30 -3.49
C ALA A 42 -3.36 -16.05 -4.29
N PRO A 43 -3.26 -16.43 -5.58
CA PRO A 43 -2.06 -16.11 -6.37
C PRO A 43 -1.82 -14.61 -6.52
N ILE A 44 -2.86 -13.80 -6.54
CA ILE A 44 -2.74 -12.34 -6.60
C ILE A 44 -2.12 -11.83 -5.30
N ALA A 45 -2.56 -12.37 -4.17
CA ALA A 45 -2.02 -12.00 -2.87
C ALA A 45 -0.53 -12.34 -2.77
N ALA A 46 -0.13 -13.49 -3.27
CA ALA A 46 1.27 -13.91 -3.28
C ALA A 46 2.11 -12.94 -4.11
N PHE A 47 1.61 -12.51 -5.26
CA PHE A 47 2.26 -11.53 -6.11
C PHE A 47 2.44 -10.19 -5.39
N ILE A 48 1.41 -9.73 -4.70
CA ILE A 48 1.47 -8.48 -3.95
C ILE A 48 2.51 -8.55 -2.84
N ARG A 49 2.57 -9.65 -2.12
CA ARG A 49 3.56 -9.82 -1.04
C ARG A 49 5.00 -9.84 -1.55
N GLU A 50 5.22 -10.31 -2.77
CA GLU A 50 6.57 -10.35 -3.35
C GLU A 50 6.99 -9.01 -3.95
N ASP A 51 6.11 -8.34 -4.66
CA ASP A 51 6.43 -7.13 -5.40
C ASP A 51 6.10 -5.83 -4.68
N TYR A 52 5.16 -5.87 -3.76
CA TYR A 52 4.75 -4.69 -3.01
C TYR A 52 5.44 -4.68 -1.66
N ARG A 53 5.56 -3.50 -1.07
CA ARG A 53 6.14 -3.34 0.26
C ARG A 53 5.07 -2.94 1.26
N LYS A 54 5.11 -3.55 2.44
CA LYS A 54 4.22 -3.19 3.53
C LYS A 54 4.75 -1.92 4.19
N SER A 55 3.89 -0.92 4.32
CA SER A 55 4.25 0.35 4.92
C SER A 55 3.00 1.05 5.43
N THR A 56 3.17 2.28 5.93
CA THR A 56 2.05 3.15 6.25
C THR A 56 2.13 4.37 5.34
N MET A 57 1.01 5.04 5.14
CA MET A 57 1.02 6.28 4.36
C MET A 57 1.91 7.33 5.01
N ARG A 58 1.94 7.36 6.34
CA ARG A 58 2.81 8.28 7.08
C ARG A 58 4.28 8.09 6.71
N ASP A 59 4.75 6.85 6.70
CA ASP A 59 6.14 6.55 6.35
C ASP A 59 6.46 6.96 4.91
N LEU A 60 5.56 6.70 3.99
CA LEU A 60 5.75 7.06 2.60
C LEU A 60 5.83 8.57 2.41
N ILE A 61 4.96 9.31 3.09
CA ILE A 61 4.96 10.77 3.03
C ILE A 61 6.23 11.34 3.64
N GLU A 62 6.66 10.83 4.76
CA GLU A 62 7.89 11.27 5.42
C GLU A 62 9.13 11.01 4.58
N SER A 63 9.19 9.83 3.94
CA SER A 63 10.29 9.49 3.04
C SER A 63 10.36 10.46 1.85
N ALA A 64 9.22 10.80 1.28
CA ALA A 64 9.16 11.75 0.18
C ALA A 64 9.65 13.14 0.60
N ARG A 65 9.29 13.56 1.81
CA ARG A 65 9.74 14.85 2.34
C ARG A 65 11.23 14.88 2.60
N GLU A 66 11.80 13.79 3.08
CA GLU A 66 13.24 13.70 3.31
C GLU A 66 14.01 13.82 2.01
N GLU A 67 13.53 13.21 0.95
CA GLU A 67 14.16 13.32 -0.37
C GLU A 67 14.15 14.76 -0.88
N GLU A 68 13.09 15.50 -0.64
CA GLU A 68 13.01 16.89 -1.03
C GLU A 68 13.98 17.78 -0.27
N ARG A 69 14.27 17.43 0.97
CA ARG A 69 15.21 18.20 1.79
C ARG A 69 16.65 18.08 1.36
N ASP A 70 17.01 16.96 0.77
CA ASP A 70 18.40 16.70 0.38
C ASP A 70 18.87 17.58 -0.77
N GLU A 71 17.99 18.26 -1.41
CA GLU A 71 18.33 19.17 -2.51
C GLU A 71 18.78 20.55 -2.06
N VAL A 72 18.70 20.83 -0.80
CA VAL A 72 19.11 22.13 -0.26
C VAL A 72 20.62 22.16 0.07
#